data_ce1ca87a77243a632465ada4def3b0b5
#
_entry.id   ce1ca87a77243a632465ada4def3b0b5
#
_cell.length_a   1.000
_cell.length_b   1.000
_cell.length_c   1.000
_cell.angle_alpha   90.00
_cell.angle_beta   90.00
_cell.angle_gamma   90.00
#
_symmetry.space_group_name_H-M   'P 1'
#
loop_
_entity.id
_entity.type
_entity.pdbx_description
1 polymer ?
#
loop_
_entity_poly.entity_id
_entity_poly.type
_entity_poly.pdbx_seq_one_letter_code
_entity_poly.pdbx_strand_id
1 'polypeptide(L)'
;MPKLLPPGNPLHPQPDIILHIGLAAGRNYYTLEQGAHGRGFDKIPDVDGERFPDSTAESKFPSSKFPTLLKTSFDTSDVLARWKANLGYTSVEGNAEDEEAPDVRLSPDAGNFLCGFIYYNSLAHYFSIKEEERPVAFLHVPDLTYSEDKLREGWEVAVGLIKALVESKRKNGVVDTKKREGQERKPRVAAQMDNNFA
;
A
#
# COMPACT_ATOMS: atom_id res chain seq x y z
N MET A 1 3.33 15.11 -16.74
CA MET A 1 3.09 14.72 -15.34
C MET A 1 4.30 15.08 -14.51
N PRO A 2 4.17 15.75 -13.37
CA PRO A 2 5.29 15.95 -12.47
C PRO A 2 5.83 14.57 -12.08
N LYS A 3 7.13 14.40 -12.06
CA LYS A 3 7.80 13.22 -11.54
C LYS A 3 7.52 13.20 -10.03
N LEU A 4 6.51 12.46 -9.61
CA LEU A 4 6.11 12.32 -8.20
C LEU A 4 7.25 11.77 -7.33
N LEU A 5 8.22 11.09 -7.95
CA LEU A 5 9.41 10.54 -7.29
C LEU A 5 10.62 10.86 -8.16
N PRO A 6 11.57 11.65 -7.67
CA PRO A 6 12.81 11.93 -8.42
C PRO A 6 13.61 10.63 -8.57
N PRO A 7 14.30 10.43 -9.69
CA PRO A 7 15.35 9.42 -9.77
C PRO A 7 16.37 9.69 -8.66
N GLY A 8 16.85 8.63 -8.02
CA GLY A 8 17.73 8.73 -6.85
C GLY A 8 18.86 9.75 -7.03
N ASN A 9 18.67 10.91 -6.43
CA ASN A 9 19.69 11.91 -6.28
C ASN A 9 20.44 11.58 -4.97
N PRO A 10 21.78 11.49 -4.94
CA PRO A 10 22.53 11.26 -3.71
C PRO A 10 22.21 12.24 -2.59
N LEU A 11 21.75 13.48 -2.95
CA LEU A 11 21.31 14.49 -2.00
C LEU A 11 19.85 14.27 -1.50
N HIS A 12 19.10 13.42 -2.18
CA HIS A 12 17.72 13.08 -1.83
C HIS A 12 17.53 11.57 -1.97
N PRO A 13 17.88 10.78 -0.96
CA PRO A 13 17.68 9.33 -0.98
C PRO A 13 16.18 9.03 -1.16
N GLN A 14 15.89 7.87 -1.76
CA GLN A 14 14.51 7.43 -1.87
C GLN A 14 13.89 7.33 -0.48
N PRO A 15 12.62 7.78 -0.32
CA PRO A 15 11.96 7.69 0.96
C PRO A 15 11.77 6.22 1.37
N ASP A 16 12.00 5.96 2.64
CA ASP A 16 11.85 4.65 3.24
C ASP A 16 10.40 4.16 3.31
N ILE A 17 9.45 5.08 3.40
CA ILE A 17 8.00 4.84 3.43
C ILE A 17 7.34 6.00 2.70
N ILE A 18 6.37 5.68 1.85
CA ILE A 18 5.46 6.66 1.26
C ILE A 18 4.07 6.39 1.82
N LEU A 19 3.44 7.42 2.36
CA LEU A 19 2.03 7.42 2.74
C LEU A 19 1.28 8.45 1.92
N HIS A 20 0.32 7.97 1.12
CA HIS A 20 -0.69 8.83 0.52
C HIS A 20 -1.89 8.93 1.45
N ILE A 21 -2.53 10.11 1.47
CA ILE A 21 -3.78 10.33 2.20
C ILE A 21 -4.79 10.91 1.21
N GLY A 22 -5.96 10.31 1.14
CA GLY A 22 -7.03 10.73 0.23
C GLY A 22 -8.39 10.74 0.90
N LEU A 23 -9.27 11.62 0.41
CA LEU A 23 -10.64 11.73 0.89
C LEU A 23 -11.52 10.62 0.29
N ALA A 24 -12.28 9.94 1.13
CA ALA A 24 -13.37 9.05 0.77
C ALA A 24 -14.69 9.56 1.40
N ALA A 25 -15.22 10.67 0.89
CA ALA A 25 -16.31 11.42 1.49
C ALA A 25 -17.60 10.58 1.77
N GLY A 26 -17.82 9.50 1.03
CA GLY A 26 -18.96 8.61 1.26
C GLY A 26 -18.77 7.58 2.38
N ARG A 27 -17.63 7.59 3.08
CA ARG A 27 -17.33 6.68 4.18
C ARG A 27 -17.41 7.43 5.52
N ASN A 28 -17.69 6.69 6.59
CA ASN A 28 -17.63 7.16 7.97
C ASN A 28 -16.53 6.46 8.79
N TYR A 29 -15.59 5.81 8.12
CA TYR A 29 -14.49 5.05 8.69
C TYR A 29 -13.21 5.29 7.88
N TYR A 30 -12.08 4.93 8.45
CA TYR A 30 -10.75 5.06 7.84
C TYR A 30 -10.30 3.73 7.25
N THR A 31 -9.60 3.76 6.10
CA THR A 31 -9.10 2.52 5.50
C THR A 31 -7.64 2.61 5.11
N LEU A 32 -6.89 1.57 5.47
CA LEU A 32 -5.60 1.26 4.86
C LEU A 32 -5.86 0.42 3.61
N GLU A 33 -5.57 0.98 2.45
CA GLU A 33 -5.75 0.31 1.17
C GLU A 33 -4.61 -0.69 0.91
N GLN A 34 -4.95 -1.93 0.56
CA GLN A 34 -3.94 -2.98 0.34
C GLN A 34 -3.29 -2.91 -1.04
N GLY A 35 -3.91 -2.21 -1.99
CA GLY A 35 -3.39 -2.11 -3.35
C GLY A 35 -4.18 -1.14 -4.22
N ALA A 36 -3.85 -1.17 -5.51
CA ALA A 36 -4.56 -0.39 -6.52
C ALA A 36 -4.54 -1.09 -7.88
N HIS A 37 -5.57 -0.87 -8.67
CA HIS A 37 -5.67 -1.33 -10.05
C HIS A 37 -4.94 -0.36 -11.00
N GLY A 38 -4.32 -0.90 -12.05
CA GLY A 38 -3.63 -0.12 -13.09
C GLY A 38 -4.51 0.24 -14.29
N ARG A 39 -5.81 -0.05 -14.22
CA ARG A 39 -6.76 0.12 -15.33
C ARG A 39 -8.10 0.68 -14.82
N GLY A 40 -8.95 1.15 -15.76
CA GLY A 40 -10.31 1.59 -15.45
C GLY A 40 -10.41 3.06 -15.05
N PHE A 41 -9.45 3.90 -15.42
CA PHE A 41 -9.42 5.33 -15.08
C PHE A 41 -10.02 6.25 -16.16
N ASP A 42 -10.58 5.69 -17.22
CA ASP A 42 -11.13 6.43 -18.34
C ASP A 42 -12.56 6.97 -18.12
N LYS A 43 -13.23 6.50 -17.08
CA LYS A 43 -14.63 6.85 -16.80
C LYS A 43 -14.81 8.30 -16.36
N ILE A 44 -13.83 8.83 -15.63
CA ILE A 44 -13.90 10.16 -15.04
C ILE A 44 -12.71 10.97 -15.57
N PRO A 45 -12.97 12.13 -16.22
CA PRO A 45 -11.91 13.01 -16.68
C PRO A 45 -11.20 13.68 -15.49
N ASP A 46 -10.00 14.19 -15.73
CA ASP A 46 -9.30 15.07 -14.81
C ASP A 46 -9.89 16.51 -14.84
N VAL A 47 -9.23 17.44 -14.14
CA VAL A 47 -9.68 18.84 -14.05
C VAL A 47 -9.61 19.59 -15.37
N ASP A 48 -8.81 19.14 -16.32
CA ASP A 48 -8.67 19.70 -17.65
C ASP A 48 -9.60 19.01 -18.67
N GLY A 49 -10.42 18.05 -18.23
CA GLY A 49 -11.33 17.27 -19.07
C GLY A 49 -10.64 16.10 -19.80
N GLU A 50 -9.36 15.87 -19.53
CA GLU A 50 -8.58 14.80 -20.16
C GLU A 50 -8.89 13.44 -19.51
N ARG A 51 -8.87 12.39 -20.34
CA ARG A 51 -9.11 11.02 -19.91
C ARG A 51 -7.83 10.19 -19.98
N PHE A 52 -7.75 9.19 -19.12
CA PHE A 52 -6.65 8.24 -19.13
C PHE A 52 -7.16 6.84 -19.54
N PRO A 53 -7.28 6.58 -20.87
CA PRO A 53 -7.81 5.32 -21.37
C PRO A 53 -6.88 4.15 -21.09
N ASP A 54 -7.46 2.95 -21.05
CA ASP A 54 -6.72 1.71 -20.77
C ASP A 54 -5.61 1.43 -21.79
N SER A 55 -5.73 1.91 -23.04
CA SER A 55 -4.66 1.83 -24.04
C SER A 55 -3.43 2.65 -23.64
N THR A 56 -3.63 3.83 -23.05
CA THR A 56 -2.55 4.66 -22.51
C THR A 56 -1.95 3.98 -21.25
N ALA A 57 -2.79 3.42 -20.40
CA ALA A 57 -2.36 2.66 -19.23
C ALA A 57 -1.51 1.45 -19.64
N GLU A 58 -1.93 0.69 -20.68
CA GLU A 58 -1.18 -0.45 -21.22
C GLU A 58 0.17 -0.03 -21.79
N SER A 59 0.23 1.10 -22.50
CA SER A 59 1.50 1.64 -23.02
C SER A 59 2.47 2.02 -21.91
N LYS A 60 1.96 2.55 -20.78
CA LYS A 60 2.77 2.99 -19.64
C LYS A 60 3.15 1.82 -18.73
N PHE A 61 2.23 0.91 -18.51
CA PHE A 61 2.36 -0.25 -17.63
C PHE A 61 1.92 -1.52 -18.37
N PRO A 62 2.75 -2.02 -19.30
CA PRO A 62 2.41 -3.22 -20.08
C PRO A 62 2.04 -4.38 -19.16
N SER A 63 0.91 -5.05 -19.44
CA SER A 63 0.41 -6.18 -18.66
C SER A 63 1.33 -7.40 -18.70
N SER A 64 2.21 -7.47 -19.70
CA SER A 64 3.30 -8.45 -19.76
C SER A 64 4.38 -8.25 -18.69
N LYS A 65 4.47 -7.06 -18.10
CA LYS A 65 5.50 -6.67 -17.11
C LYS A 65 4.90 -6.26 -15.75
N PHE A 66 3.75 -5.60 -15.77
CA PHE A 66 3.11 -5.08 -14.56
C PHE A 66 1.80 -5.81 -14.29
N PRO A 67 1.60 -6.35 -13.07
CA PRO A 67 0.30 -6.87 -12.65
C PRO A 67 -0.79 -5.80 -12.76
N THR A 68 -2.01 -6.20 -13.15
CA THR A 68 -3.17 -5.29 -13.18
C THR A 68 -3.57 -4.78 -11.79
N LEU A 69 -3.31 -5.57 -10.76
CA LEU A 69 -3.44 -5.20 -9.35
C LEU A 69 -2.06 -5.26 -8.70
N LEU A 70 -1.54 -4.13 -8.28
CA LEU A 70 -0.35 -4.04 -7.44
C LEU A 70 -0.75 -3.82 -5.98
N LYS A 71 -0.15 -4.60 -5.09
CA LYS A 71 -0.34 -4.48 -3.65
C LYS A 71 0.89 -3.86 -3.00
N THR A 72 0.69 -3.19 -1.87
CA THR A 72 1.78 -2.82 -0.99
C THR A 72 2.54 -4.06 -0.52
N SER A 73 3.81 -3.91 -0.20
CA SER A 73 4.61 -4.99 0.41
C SER A 73 4.64 -4.93 1.94
N PHE A 74 3.93 -3.99 2.55
CA PHE A 74 3.68 -4.03 3.99
C PHE A 74 2.84 -5.26 4.35
N ASP A 75 3.13 -5.86 5.51
CA ASP A 75 2.19 -6.76 6.17
C ASP A 75 1.02 -5.94 6.72
N THR A 76 -0.03 -5.80 5.92
CA THR A 76 -1.18 -4.96 6.26
C THR A 76 -1.94 -5.47 7.48
N SER A 77 -1.87 -6.77 7.79
CA SER A 77 -2.48 -7.34 9.00
C SER A 77 -1.72 -6.93 10.25
N ASP A 78 -0.38 -6.99 10.23
CA ASP A 78 0.47 -6.50 11.34
C ASP A 78 0.32 -4.97 11.49
N VAL A 79 0.28 -4.23 10.37
CA VAL A 79 0.06 -2.79 10.41
C VAL A 79 -1.30 -2.46 11.03
N LEU A 80 -2.39 -3.14 10.64
CA LEU A 80 -3.72 -2.90 11.22
C LEU A 80 -3.75 -3.19 12.72
N ALA A 81 -3.15 -4.30 13.16
CA ALA A 81 -3.09 -4.65 14.58
C ALA A 81 -2.38 -3.57 15.41
N ARG A 82 -1.23 -3.07 14.91
CA ARG A 82 -0.49 -1.97 15.54
C ARG A 82 -1.25 -0.67 15.50
N TRP A 83 -1.89 -0.37 14.39
CA TRP A 83 -2.68 0.84 14.21
C TRP A 83 -3.82 0.91 15.22
N LYS A 84 -4.58 -0.19 15.35
CA LYS A 84 -5.62 -0.32 16.38
C LYS A 84 -5.05 -0.13 17.81
N ALA A 85 -3.93 -0.81 18.12
CA ALA A 85 -3.28 -0.66 19.43
C ALA A 85 -2.85 0.79 19.69
N ASN A 86 -2.32 1.51 18.69
CA ASN A 86 -1.94 2.92 18.80
C ASN A 86 -3.13 3.87 19.00
N LEU A 87 -4.35 3.43 18.66
CA LEU A 87 -5.60 4.16 18.83
C LEU A 87 -6.38 3.77 20.10
N GLY A 88 -5.80 2.91 20.95
CA GLY A 88 -6.40 2.53 22.22
C GLY A 88 -7.38 1.37 22.17
N TYR A 89 -7.45 0.61 21.06
CA TYR A 89 -8.25 -0.61 21.02
C TYR A 89 -7.74 -1.62 22.05
N THR A 90 -8.65 -2.17 22.86
CA THR A 90 -8.32 -3.17 23.91
C THR A 90 -8.17 -4.58 23.33
N SER A 91 -8.76 -4.83 22.15
CA SER A 91 -8.59 -6.08 21.40
C SER A 91 -8.46 -5.85 19.89
N VAL A 92 -7.77 -6.76 19.19
CA VAL A 92 -7.61 -6.69 17.72
C VAL A 92 -8.94 -6.95 17.01
N GLU A 93 -9.88 -7.64 17.65
CA GLU A 93 -11.18 -8.02 17.09
C GLU A 93 -12.25 -6.92 17.27
N GLY A 94 -11.95 -5.87 18.08
CA GLY A 94 -12.87 -4.76 18.34
C GLY A 94 -14.17 -5.23 18.98
N ASN A 95 -14.16 -5.42 20.29
CA ASN A 95 -15.39 -5.71 21.05
C ASN A 95 -16.13 -4.40 21.39
N ALA A 96 -17.39 -4.50 21.76
CA ALA A 96 -18.29 -3.39 22.07
C ALA A 96 -17.80 -2.44 23.20
N GLU A 97 -16.69 -2.77 23.85
CA GLU A 97 -16.04 -1.92 24.86
C GLU A 97 -15.16 -0.82 24.25
N ASP A 98 -14.90 -0.90 22.92
CA ASP A 98 -14.08 0.06 22.15
C ASP A 98 -14.95 1.10 21.40
N GLU A 99 -16.16 1.40 21.86
CA GLU A 99 -17.12 2.31 21.19
C GLU A 99 -16.59 3.73 20.95
N GLU A 100 -15.56 4.15 21.68
CA GLU A 100 -14.93 5.47 21.54
C GLU A 100 -13.76 5.47 20.52
N ALA A 101 -13.26 4.30 20.10
CA ALA A 101 -12.11 4.24 19.21
C ALA A 101 -12.51 4.47 17.74
N PRO A 102 -11.71 5.25 16.96
CA PRO A 102 -11.99 5.51 15.56
C PRO A 102 -12.05 4.22 14.73
N ASP A 103 -13.09 4.03 13.91
CA ASP A 103 -13.24 2.83 13.08
C ASP A 103 -12.19 2.77 11.96
N VAL A 104 -11.22 1.88 12.10
CA VAL A 104 -10.13 1.66 11.15
C VAL A 104 -10.16 0.25 10.57
N ARG A 105 -10.05 0.14 9.23
CA ARG A 105 -10.24 -1.11 8.49
C ARG A 105 -9.18 -1.30 7.41
N LEU A 106 -9.06 -2.54 6.89
CA LEU A 106 -8.40 -2.80 5.62
C LEU A 106 -9.42 -2.70 4.48
N SER A 107 -8.95 -2.23 3.33
CA SER A 107 -9.69 -2.26 2.07
C SER A 107 -8.82 -2.94 1.00
N PRO A 108 -9.39 -3.75 0.09
CA PRO A 108 -8.61 -4.50 -0.89
C PRO A 108 -7.90 -3.61 -1.91
N ASP A 109 -8.49 -2.47 -2.28
CA ASP A 109 -7.94 -1.53 -3.24
C ASP A 109 -8.52 -0.11 -3.08
N ALA A 110 -7.78 0.88 -3.62
CA ALA A 110 -8.10 2.31 -3.49
C ALA A 110 -9.14 2.81 -4.51
N GLY A 111 -9.80 1.92 -5.26
CA GLY A 111 -10.78 2.27 -6.28
C GLY A 111 -10.16 2.80 -7.59
N ASN A 112 -11.04 3.19 -8.53
CA ASN A 112 -10.67 3.58 -9.90
C ASN A 112 -10.75 5.10 -10.14
N PHE A 113 -10.49 5.89 -9.10
CA PHE A 113 -10.39 7.35 -9.17
C PHE A 113 -8.94 7.80 -9.01
N LEU A 114 -8.74 9.10 -8.81
CA LEU A 114 -7.43 9.72 -8.63
C LEU A 114 -6.59 9.02 -7.53
N CYS A 115 -7.23 8.58 -6.44
CA CYS A 115 -6.56 7.86 -5.35
C CYS A 115 -5.93 6.56 -5.83
N GLY A 116 -6.71 5.71 -6.51
CA GLY A 116 -6.20 4.47 -7.12
C GLY A 116 -5.12 4.74 -8.17
N PHE A 117 -5.30 5.77 -9.01
CA PHE A 117 -4.33 6.16 -10.02
C PHE A 117 -2.97 6.56 -9.40
N ILE A 118 -2.96 7.45 -8.42
CA ILE A 118 -1.74 7.90 -7.74
C ILE A 118 -1.08 6.71 -7.01
N TYR A 119 -1.89 5.91 -6.33
CA TYR A 119 -1.37 4.77 -5.58
C TYR A 119 -0.73 3.72 -6.49
N TYR A 120 -1.42 3.34 -7.59
CA TYR A 120 -0.86 2.41 -8.56
C TYR A 120 0.45 2.92 -9.17
N ASN A 121 0.52 4.20 -9.56
CA ASN A 121 1.74 4.78 -10.12
C ASN A 121 2.92 4.71 -9.14
N SER A 122 2.69 4.95 -7.85
CA SER A 122 3.72 4.83 -6.82
C SER A 122 4.14 3.37 -6.60
N LEU A 123 3.19 2.45 -6.51
CA LEU A 123 3.47 1.01 -6.40
C LEU A 123 4.24 0.49 -7.62
N ALA A 124 3.86 0.90 -8.85
CA ALA A 124 4.51 0.51 -10.08
C ALA A 124 5.93 1.07 -10.20
N HIS A 125 6.18 2.28 -9.68
CA HIS A 125 7.52 2.83 -9.61
C HIS A 125 8.45 1.93 -8.79
N TYR A 126 8.07 1.58 -7.57
CA TYR A 126 8.88 0.69 -6.73
C TYR A 126 8.97 -0.72 -7.30
N PHE A 127 7.88 -1.25 -7.85
CA PHE A 127 7.86 -2.55 -8.53
C PHE A 127 8.89 -2.59 -9.69
N SER A 128 9.08 -1.50 -10.40
CA SER A 128 10.06 -1.42 -11.49
C SER A 128 11.51 -1.42 -11.02
N ILE A 129 11.76 -1.00 -9.78
CA ILE A 129 13.10 -1.00 -9.15
C ILE A 129 13.36 -2.37 -8.53
N LYS A 130 12.42 -2.85 -7.71
CA LYS A 130 12.51 -4.12 -7.02
C LYS A 130 11.09 -4.67 -6.78
N GLU A 131 10.74 -5.71 -7.51
CA GLU A 131 9.37 -6.26 -7.53
C GLU A 131 8.78 -6.54 -6.14
N GLU A 132 9.60 -7.05 -5.23
CA GLU A 132 9.17 -7.46 -3.89
C GLU A 132 9.13 -6.31 -2.88
N GLU A 133 9.68 -5.14 -3.20
CA GLU A 133 9.74 -3.99 -2.28
C GLU A 133 8.91 -2.82 -2.78
N ARG A 134 7.75 -2.64 -2.19
CA ARG A 134 6.81 -1.54 -2.48
C ARG A 134 6.37 -0.88 -1.18
N PRO A 135 7.26 -0.04 -0.56
CA PRO A 135 7.00 0.59 0.74
C PRO A 135 6.04 1.77 0.64
N VAL A 136 4.92 1.55 -0.03
CA VAL A 136 3.89 2.56 -0.27
C VAL A 136 2.62 2.14 0.42
N ALA A 137 2.00 3.05 1.16
CA ALA A 137 0.72 2.88 1.82
C ALA A 137 -0.26 3.96 1.35
N PHE A 138 -1.54 3.69 1.44
CA PHE A 138 -2.60 4.65 1.15
C PHE A 138 -3.66 4.61 2.25
N LEU A 139 -3.89 5.76 2.88
CA LEU A 139 -4.95 6.00 3.87
C LEU A 139 -6.10 6.74 3.19
N HIS A 140 -7.29 6.16 3.18
CA HIS A 140 -8.50 6.92 2.94
C HIS A 140 -9.08 7.42 4.26
N VAL A 141 -9.42 8.70 4.27
CA VAL A 141 -10.08 9.37 5.39
C VAL A 141 -11.51 9.76 5.01
N PRO A 142 -12.48 9.71 5.95
CA PRO A 142 -13.80 10.27 5.73
C PRO A 142 -13.73 11.80 5.61
N ASP A 143 -14.87 12.43 5.37
CA ASP A 143 -14.94 13.89 5.44
C ASP A 143 -14.69 14.36 6.90
N LEU A 144 -13.64 15.15 7.07
CA LEU A 144 -13.20 15.68 8.37
C LEU A 144 -13.67 17.13 8.60
N THR A 145 -14.43 17.71 7.66
CA THR A 145 -14.83 19.13 7.72
C THR A 145 -16.00 19.40 8.66
N TYR A 146 -16.63 18.35 9.19
CA TYR A 146 -17.83 18.46 10.02
C TYR A 146 -17.60 19.13 11.39
N SER A 147 -16.42 18.94 11.99
CA SER A 147 -16.08 19.54 13.28
C SER A 147 -14.58 19.49 13.56
N GLU A 148 -14.13 20.31 14.53
CA GLU A 148 -12.75 20.27 15.01
C GLU A 148 -12.40 18.92 15.66
N ASP A 149 -13.38 18.27 16.31
CA ASP A 149 -13.18 16.94 16.91
C ASP A 149 -12.93 15.89 15.85
N LYS A 150 -13.66 15.93 14.71
CA LYS A 150 -13.39 15.04 13.56
C LYS A 150 -12.03 15.29 12.93
N LEU A 151 -11.61 16.53 12.85
CA LEU A 151 -10.28 16.86 12.35
C LEU A 151 -9.19 16.34 13.29
N ARG A 152 -9.38 16.47 14.61
CA ARG A 152 -8.48 15.93 15.63
C ARG A 152 -8.42 14.41 15.57
N GLU A 153 -9.55 13.73 15.49
CA GLU A 153 -9.64 12.29 15.30
C GLU A 153 -8.86 11.85 14.05
N GLY A 154 -9.05 12.52 12.91
CA GLY A 154 -8.33 12.23 11.67
C GLY A 154 -6.82 12.39 11.80
N TRP A 155 -6.36 13.40 12.55
CA TRP A 155 -4.95 13.60 12.86
C TRP A 155 -4.40 12.45 13.72
N GLU A 156 -5.10 12.05 14.79
CA GLU A 156 -4.70 10.94 15.67
C GLU A 156 -4.64 9.62 14.91
N VAL A 157 -5.63 9.36 14.05
CA VAL A 157 -5.69 8.20 13.18
C VAL A 157 -4.49 8.15 12.23
N ALA A 158 -4.16 9.27 11.58
CA ALA A 158 -3.01 9.34 10.67
C ALA A 158 -1.67 9.15 11.41
N VAL A 159 -1.50 9.77 12.57
CA VAL A 159 -0.30 9.60 13.41
C VAL A 159 -0.17 8.15 13.90
N GLY A 160 -1.28 7.54 14.33
CA GLY A 160 -1.32 6.13 14.74
C GLY A 160 -0.89 5.20 13.62
N LEU A 161 -1.36 5.46 12.38
CA LEU A 161 -0.94 4.69 11.20
C LEU A 161 0.54 4.87 10.87
N ILE A 162 1.06 6.10 10.89
CA ILE A 162 2.49 6.37 10.64
C ILE A 162 3.36 5.57 11.61
N LYS A 163 3.03 5.58 12.90
CA LYS A 163 3.73 4.78 13.91
C LYS A 163 3.68 3.29 13.57
N ALA A 164 2.49 2.77 13.24
CA ALA A 164 2.28 1.37 12.88
C ALA A 164 3.10 0.94 11.66
N LEU A 165 3.16 1.78 10.61
CA LEU A 165 3.96 1.53 9.41
C LEU A 165 5.46 1.47 9.73
N VAL A 166 5.97 2.41 10.52
CA VAL A 166 7.38 2.45 10.93
C VAL A 166 7.75 1.22 11.78
N GLU A 167 6.91 0.86 12.73
CA GLU A 167 7.11 -0.29 13.60
C GLU A 167 7.04 -1.62 12.83
N SER A 168 6.05 -1.76 11.95
CA SER A 168 5.90 -2.95 11.10
C SER A 168 7.11 -3.10 10.17
N LYS A 169 7.57 -2.00 9.54
CA LYS A 169 8.78 -2.02 8.72
C LYS A 169 10.01 -2.45 9.50
N ARG A 170 10.20 -1.94 10.70
CA ARG A 170 11.36 -2.28 11.56
C ARG A 170 11.36 -3.75 11.96
N LYS A 171 10.18 -4.32 12.21
CA LYS A 171 10.04 -5.72 12.67
C LYS A 171 10.05 -6.73 11.53
N ASN A 172 9.27 -6.46 10.49
CA ASN A 172 8.97 -7.44 9.44
C ASN A 172 9.66 -7.11 8.11
N GLY A 173 10.20 -5.88 7.96
CA GLY A 173 10.61 -5.34 6.67
C GLY A 173 9.40 -4.94 5.81
N VAL A 174 9.66 -4.65 4.55
CA VAL A 174 8.65 -4.31 3.53
C VAL A 174 8.84 -5.15 2.27
N VAL A 175 9.17 -6.42 2.47
CA VAL A 175 9.41 -7.38 1.38
C VAL A 175 8.25 -8.36 1.34
N ASP A 176 7.69 -8.57 0.14
CA ASP A 176 6.64 -9.55 -0.10
C ASP A 176 7.17 -10.98 0.13
N THR A 177 7.02 -11.48 1.36
CA THR A 177 7.54 -12.78 1.81
C THR A 177 6.85 -13.96 1.12
N LYS A 178 5.64 -13.78 0.60
CA LYS A 178 4.92 -14.85 -0.13
C LYS A 178 5.66 -15.28 -1.41
N LYS A 179 6.42 -14.39 -2.02
CA LYS A 179 7.29 -14.75 -3.16
C LYS A 179 8.56 -15.49 -2.70
N ARG A 180 9.12 -15.21 -1.51
CA ARG A 180 10.31 -15.90 -0.99
C ARG A 180 10.04 -17.36 -0.68
N GLU A 181 8.94 -17.69 -0.03
CA GLU A 181 8.58 -19.09 0.28
C GLU A 181 8.40 -19.95 -0.98
N GLY A 182 7.94 -19.35 -2.10
CA GLY A 182 7.86 -20.02 -3.41
C GLY A 182 9.21 -20.29 -4.08
N GLN A 183 10.25 -19.50 -3.76
CA GLN A 183 11.60 -19.68 -4.31
C GLN A 183 12.48 -20.63 -3.48
N GLU A 184 12.28 -20.71 -2.16
CA GLU A 184 13.02 -21.62 -1.29
C GLU A 184 12.59 -23.10 -1.41
N ARG A 185 11.42 -23.36 -2.00
CA ARG A 185 10.90 -24.73 -2.23
C ARG A 185 11.37 -25.42 -3.51
N LYS A 186 12.34 -24.88 -4.26
CA LYS A 186 13.00 -25.68 -5.28
C LYS A 186 13.90 -26.70 -4.61
N PRO A 187 13.66 -28.02 -4.74
CA PRO A 187 14.51 -29.02 -4.13
C PRO A 187 15.93 -28.85 -4.68
N ARG A 188 16.90 -28.73 -3.80
CA ARG A 188 18.30 -28.89 -4.16
C ARG A 188 18.41 -30.30 -4.76
N VAL A 189 18.66 -30.36 -6.06
CA VAL A 189 19.05 -31.61 -6.70
C VAL A 189 20.31 -32.06 -5.97
N ALA A 190 20.21 -33.18 -5.25
CA ALA A 190 21.36 -33.79 -4.61
C ALA A 190 22.39 -34.10 -5.69
N ALA A 191 23.57 -33.52 -5.55
CA ALA A 191 24.69 -33.90 -6.40
C ALA A 191 24.91 -35.40 -6.21
N GLN A 192 24.71 -36.18 -7.28
CA GLN A 192 25.15 -37.55 -7.32
C GLN A 192 26.66 -37.57 -7.13
N MET A 193 27.09 -38.13 -6.01
CA MET A 193 28.49 -38.53 -5.84
C MET A 193 28.75 -39.67 -6.83
N ASP A 194 29.54 -39.39 -7.83
CA ASP A 194 30.17 -40.44 -8.65
C ASP A 194 31.21 -41.19 -7.77
N ASN A 195 30.78 -42.33 -7.27
CA ASN A 195 31.72 -43.34 -6.78
C ASN A 195 32.27 -44.15 -7.93
N ASN A 196 33.38 -43.73 -8.52
CA ASN A 196 34.24 -44.56 -9.34
C ASN A 196 35.67 -44.46 -8.81
N PHE A 197 35.96 -45.35 -7.85
CA PHE A 197 37.31 -45.85 -7.62
C PHE A 197 37.22 -47.36 -7.37
N ALA A 198 37.58 -48.12 -8.40
CA ALA A 198 38.14 -49.44 -8.33
C ALA A 198 39.07 -49.64 -9.52
#